data_b0883abac5e5432e06f87523c197b518
#
_entry.id   b0883abac5e5432e06f87523c197b518
#
_cell.length_a   1.000
_cell.length_b   1.000
_cell.length_c   1.000
_cell.angle_alpha   90.00
_cell.angle_beta   90.00
_cell.angle_gamma   90.00
#
_symmetry.space_group_name_H-M   'P 1'
#
loop_
_entity.id
_entity.type
_entity.pdbx_description
1 polymer ?
#
loop_
_entity_poly.entity_id
_entity_poly.type
_entity_poly.pdbx_seq_one_letter_code
_entity_poly.pdbx_strand_id
1 'polypeptide(L)'
;YDAGVRLGDQVAQDMIAVRISEDLRMVVVGSPAYLAQCTAPRVPHDLAAHRCINLRLPTYDNLSSWEFIKEGQRLDVRVDGQCIFNTTPQKVQAALEGHGLAYVPEDLVAAHVEAGRLLPLLQDWSPTFPGYHLYYSSRRQPSLAFTVVLDALRV
;
A
#
# COMPACT_ATOMS: atom_id res chain seq x y z
N TYR A 1 18.67 -4.28 13.68
CA TYR A 1 18.70 -3.48 12.46
C TYR A 1 19.14 -2.06 12.75
N ASP A 2 19.82 -1.42 11.80
CA ASP A 2 20.26 -0.02 11.93
C ASP A 2 19.15 0.97 11.59
N ALA A 3 18.28 0.61 10.65
CA ALA A 3 17.13 1.39 10.22
C ALA A 3 16.07 0.50 9.61
N GLY A 4 14.86 1.06 9.49
CA GLY A 4 13.74 0.43 8.77
C GLY A 4 13.10 1.40 7.80
N VAL A 5 12.50 0.88 6.74
CA VAL A 5 11.72 1.67 5.79
C VAL A 5 10.26 1.33 5.94
N ARG A 6 9.41 2.34 6.06
CA ARG A 6 7.95 2.19 6.16
C ARG A 6 7.23 3.27 5.35
N LEU A 7 6.01 2.98 4.98
CA LEU A 7 5.11 3.95 4.38
C LEU A 7 4.52 4.85 5.47
N GLY A 8 4.50 6.16 5.20
CA GLY A 8 3.94 7.16 6.10
C GLY A 8 4.94 7.73 7.10
N ASP A 9 4.50 8.72 7.84
CA ASP A 9 5.32 9.54 8.75
C ASP A 9 5.03 9.28 10.24
N GLN A 10 4.32 8.21 10.56
CA GLN A 10 4.01 7.88 11.96
C GLN A 10 5.27 7.44 12.71
N VAL A 11 5.72 8.31 13.61
CA VAL A 11 6.96 8.14 14.36
C VAL A 11 6.67 7.63 15.76
N ALA A 12 7.31 6.53 16.14
CA ALA A 12 7.37 6.13 17.54
C ALA A 12 8.25 7.11 18.33
N GLN A 13 7.99 7.24 19.63
CA GLN A 13 8.51 8.31 20.50
C GLN A 13 10.05 8.47 20.51
N ASP A 14 10.80 7.41 20.20
CA ASP A 14 12.27 7.38 20.22
C ASP A 14 12.90 7.19 18.83
N MET A 15 12.13 7.47 17.78
CA MET A 15 12.56 7.26 16.40
C MET A 15 12.62 8.58 15.63
N ILE A 16 13.58 8.66 14.74
CA ILE A 16 13.68 9.74 13.75
C ILE A 16 13.18 9.17 12.42
N ALA A 17 12.29 9.91 11.75
CA ALA A 17 11.80 9.57 10.42
C ALA A 17 12.36 10.57 9.41
N VAL A 18 12.96 10.07 8.36
CA VAL A 18 13.47 10.87 7.25
C VAL A 18 12.78 10.44 5.98
N ARG A 19 12.17 11.39 5.29
CA ARG A 19 11.49 11.14 4.02
C ARG A 19 12.48 10.74 2.94
N ILE A 20 12.19 9.64 2.25
CA ILE A 20 13.03 9.07 1.20
C ILE A 20 12.29 8.83 -0.11
N SER A 21 11.03 9.22 -0.20
CA SER A 21 10.27 9.20 -1.45
C SER A 21 9.24 10.33 -1.48
N GLU A 22 8.72 10.61 -2.65
CA GLU A 22 7.56 11.49 -2.80
C GLU A 22 6.29 10.85 -2.22
N ASP A 23 5.20 11.63 -2.16
CA ASP A 23 3.90 11.12 -1.74
C ASP A 23 3.47 9.97 -2.65
N LEU A 24 2.88 8.95 -2.06
CA LEU A 24 2.40 7.78 -2.76
C LEU A 24 0.88 7.74 -2.78
N ARG A 25 0.35 7.30 -3.89
CA ARG A 25 -1.06 7.06 -4.04
C ARG A 25 -1.35 5.58 -3.86
N MET A 26 -2.39 5.27 -3.08
CA MET A 26 -2.90 3.91 -2.99
C MET A 26 -3.95 3.68 -4.08
N VAL A 27 -3.98 2.50 -4.63
CA VAL A 27 -4.90 2.13 -5.71
C VAL A 27 -5.46 0.73 -5.51
N VAL A 28 -6.70 0.52 -5.93
CA VAL A 28 -7.30 -0.81 -6.04
C VAL A 28 -7.03 -1.33 -7.44
N VAL A 29 -6.53 -2.54 -7.55
CA VAL A 29 -6.25 -3.20 -8.83
C VAL A 29 -6.86 -4.59 -8.90
N GLY A 30 -7.20 -4.99 -10.11
CA GLY A 30 -7.66 -6.35 -10.42
C GLY A 30 -7.21 -6.76 -11.80
N SER A 31 -7.08 -8.07 -12.04
CA SER A 31 -6.75 -8.58 -13.36
C SER A 31 -7.95 -8.48 -14.32
N PRO A 32 -7.72 -8.36 -15.63
CA PRO A 32 -8.80 -8.44 -16.62
C PRO A 32 -9.60 -9.73 -16.52
N ALA A 33 -8.95 -10.85 -16.24
CA ALA A 33 -9.61 -12.16 -16.11
C ALA A 33 -10.59 -12.19 -14.92
N TYR A 34 -10.21 -11.62 -13.78
CA TYR A 34 -11.12 -11.50 -12.64
C TYR A 34 -12.31 -10.58 -12.96
N LEU A 35 -12.04 -9.42 -13.55
CA LEU A 35 -13.07 -8.41 -13.85
C LEU A 35 -14.02 -8.83 -14.98
N ALA A 36 -13.61 -9.77 -15.84
CA ALA A 36 -14.48 -10.34 -16.85
C ALA A 36 -15.62 -11.20 -16.26
N GLN A 37 -15.47 -11.68 -15.03
CA GLN A 37 -16.43 -12.56 -14.34
C GLN A 37 -17.38 -11.82 -13.41
N CYS A 38 -17.22 -10.52 -13.22
CA CYS A 38 -17.99 -9.72 -12.27
C CYS A 38 -18.14 -8.28 -12.76
N THR A 39 -19.04 -7.55 -12.10
CA THR A 39 -19.18 -6.11 -12.34
C THR A 39 -18.10 -5.35 -11.56
N ALA A 40 -17.33 -4.50 -12.24
CA ALA A 40 -16.31 -3.69 -11.60
C ALA A 40 -16.92 -2.78 -10.52
N PRO A 41 -16.25 -2.61 -9.36
CA PRO A 41 -16.73 -1.73 -8.30
C PRO A 41 -16.66 -0.27 -8.77
N ARG A 42 -17.70 0.50 -8.49
CA ARG A 42 -17.78 1.93 -8.80
C ARG A 42 -17.60 2.81 -7.58
N VAL A 43 -17.96 2.29 -6.42
CA VAL A 43 -17.81 2.94 -5.12
C VAL A 43 -17.21 1.94 -4.12
N PRO A 44 -16.57 2.40 -3.03
CA PRO A 44 -15.94 1.49 -2.06
C PRO A 44 -16.90 0.47 -1.44
N HIS A 45 -18.16 0.79 -1.28
CA HIS A 45 -19.18 -0.14 -0.78
C HIS A 45 -19.39 -1.36 -1.67
N ASP A 46 -19.13 -1.26 -2.96
CA ASP A 46 -19.23 -2.38 -3.90
C ASP A 46 -18.20 -3.49 -3.63
N LEU A 47 -17.14 -3.17 -2.87
CA LEU A 47 -16.12 -4.15 -2.47
C LEU A 47 -16.68 -5.28 -1.60
N ALA A 48 -17.82 -5.08 -0.96
CA ALA A 48 -18.50 -6.13 -0.20
C ALA A 48 -18.93 -7.31 -1.07
N ALA A 49 -19.16 -7.08 -2.37
CA ALA A 49 -19.53 -8.12 -3.36
C ALA A 49 -18.31 -8.73 -4.05
N HIS A 50 -17.10 -8.31 -3.72
CA HIS A 50 -15.88 -8.76 -4.36
C HIS A 50 -15.01 -9.61 -3.44
N ARG A 51 -14.19 -10.45 -4.08
CA ARG A 51 -13.08 -11.13 -3.39
C ARG A 51 -11.92 -10.15 -3.26
N CYS A 52 -11.58 -9.80 -2.05
CA CYS A 52 -10.51 -8.84 -1.75
C CYS A 52 -9.33 -9.57 -1.09
N ILE A 53 -8.12 -9.23 -1.53
CA ILE A 53 -6.88 -9.82 -1.03
C ILE A 53 -6.42 -8.99 0.15
N ASN A 54 -6.47 -9.56 1.36
CA ASN A 54 -6.15 -8.87 2.59
C ASN A 54 -4.67 -8.89 2.94
N LEU A 55 -4.25 -7.88 3.70
CA LEU A 55 -2.93 -7.76 4.29
C LEU A 55 -3.04 -7.85 5.81
N ARG A 56 -2.24 -8.73 6.41
CA ARG A 56 -2.06 -8.79 7.86
C ARG A 56 -0.73 -8.15 8.23
N LEU A 57 -0.80 -7.09 9.01
CA LEU A 57 0.39 -6.39 9.49
C LEU A 57 1.01 -7.12 10.68
N PRO A 58 2.37 -7.24 10.73
CA PRO A 58 3.04 -7.97 11.83
C PRO A 58 2.88 -7.31 13.20
N THR A 59 2.67 -6.00 13.24
CA THR A 59 2.58 -5.22 14.48
C THR A 59 1.19 -5.28 15.10
N TYR A 60 0.17 -5.57 14.30
CA TYR A 60 -1.22 -5.69 14.73
C TYR A 60 -1.77 -6.99 14.19
N ASP A 61 -2.26 -7.85 15.05
CA ASP A 61 -2.87 -9.14 14.66
C ASP A 61 -4.22 -8.95 13.94
N ASN A 62 -4.41 -7.79 13.34
CA ASN A 62 -5.61 -7.40 12.60
C ASN A 62 -5.31 -7.20 11.11
N LEU A 63 -6.33 -7.47 10.29
CA LEU A 63 -6.30 -7.15 8.88
C LEU A 63 -6.31 -5.64 8.69
N SER A 64 -5.50 -5.17 7.73
CA SER A 64 -5.46 -3.75 7.35
C SER A 64 -6.77 -3.36 6.68
N SER A 65 -7.41 -2.28 7.14
CA SER A 65 -8.55 -1.68 6.44
C SER A 65 -8.09 -0.94 5.17
N TRP A 66 -8.98 -0.86 4.19
CA TRP A 66 -8.73 -0.11 2.98
C TRP A 66 -9.28 1.30 3.14
N GLU A 67 -8.42 2.28 2.97
CA GLU A 67 -8.75 3.70 3.16
C GLU A 67 -9.01 4.38 1.82
N PHE A 68 -10.13 5.11 1.74
CA PHE A 68 -10.53 5.87 0.57
C PHE A 68 -10.82 7.32 0.93
N ILE A 69 -10.55 8.23 0.01
CA ILE A 69 -10.86 9.65 0.16
C ILE A 69 -11.46 10.17 -1.15
N LYS A 70 -12.59 10.84 -1.06
CA LYS A 70 -13.20 11.56 -2.17
C LYS A 70 -13.80 12.87 -1.67
N GLU A 71 -13.42 13.98 -2.30
CA GLU A 71 -13.94 15.31 -1.97
C GLU A 71 -13.80 15.66 -0.47
N GLY A 72 -12.66 15.29 0.13
CA GLY A 72 -12.37 15.49 1.54
C GLY A 72 -13.06 14.51 2.49
N GLN A 73 -13.91 13.63 1.99
CA GLN A 73 -14.60 12.62 2.79
C GLN A 73 -13.76 11.35 2.86
N ARG A 74 -13.38 10.96 4.07
CA ARG A 74 -12.61 9.74 4.35
C ARG A 74 -13.54 8.57 4.64
N LEU A 75 -13.23 7.42 4.05
CA LEU A 75 -13.98 6.18 4.24
C LEU A 75 -13.00 5.02 4.45
N ASP A 76 -13.13 4.33 5.58
CA ASP A 76 -12.36 3.12 5.88
C ASP A 76 -13.27 1.91 5.66
N VAL A 77 -12.83 0.97 4.82
CA VAL A 77 -13.60 -0.20 4.44
C VAL A 77 -12.87 -1.47 4.89
N ARG A 78 -13.56 -2.32 5.63
CA ARG A 78 -13.13 -3.69 5.86
C ARG A 78 -13.60 -4.56 4.72
N VAL A 79 -12.69 -5.36 4.19
CA VAL A 79 -12.94 -6.21 3.03
C VAL A 79 -12.71 -7.67 3.37
N ASP A 80 -13.40 -8.55 2.65
CA ASP A 80 -13.33 -9.99 2.84
C ASP A 80 -12.85 -10.68 1.58
N GLY A 81 -12.18 -11.81 1.76
CA GLY A 81 -11.71 -12.66 0.70
C GLY A 81 -11.02 -13.90 1.24
N GLN A 82 -10.63 -14.80 0.34
CA GLN A 82 -10.00 -16.07 0.69
C GLN A 82 -8.50 -15.96 0.94
N CYS A 83 -7.86 -14.89 0.41
CA CYS A 83 -6.42 -14.70 0.47
C CYS A 83 -6.04 -13.66 1.52
N ILE A 84 -5.13 -14.04 2.40
CA ILE A 84 -4.53 -13.14 3.39
C ILE A 84 -3.01 -13.34 3.32
N PHE A 85 -2.28 -12.24 3.09
CA PHE A 85 -0.83 -12.23 3.03
C PHE A 85 -0.26 -11.24 4.03
N ASN A 86 1.02 -11.39 4.35
CA ASN A 86 1.76 -10.46 5.21
C ASN A 86 2.72 -9.56 4.42
N THR A 87 2.77 -9.69 3.10
CA THR A 87 3.60 -8.85 2.23
C THR A 87 2.83 -8.36 1.01
N THR A 88 3.17 -7.16 0.54
CA THR A 88 2.55 -6.55 -0.65
C THR A 88 2.89 -7.28 -1.96
N PRO A 89 4.13 -7.74 -2.21
CA PRO A 89 4.43 -8.49 -3.44
C PRO A 89 3.56 -9.73 -3.64
N GLN A 90 3.25 -10.45 -2.58
CA GLN A 90 2.36 -11.61 -2.64
C GLN A 90 0.92 -11.22 -2.99
N LYS A 91 0.45 -10.08 -2.49
CA LYS A 91 -0.87 -9.52 -2.87
C LYS A 91 -0.93 -9.19 -4.36
N VAL A 92 0.10 -8.55 -4.87
CA VAL A 92 0.21 -8.19 -6.29
C VAL A 92 0.18 -9.45 -7.16
N GLN A 93 0.95 -10.47 -6.79
CA GLN A 93 0.98 -11.74 -7.53
C GLN A 93 -0.40 -12.42 -7.54
N ALA A 94 -1.08 -12.45 -6.40
CA ALA A 94 -2.43 -13.01 -6.31
C ALA A 94 -3.45 -12.24 -7.18
N ALA A 95 -3.35 -10.93 -7.24
CA ALA A 95 -4.19 -10.11 -8.11
C ALA A 95 -3.91 -10.39 -9.58
N LEU A 96 -2.64 -10.51 -9.97
CA LEU A 96 -2.24 -10.88 -11.34
C LEU A 96 -2.80 -12.23 -11.77
N GLU A 97 -2.89 -13.18 -10.85
CA GLU A 97 -3.43 -14.52 -11.09
C GLU A 97 -4.97 -14.58 -11.03
N GLY A 98 -5.65 -13.46 -10.82
CA GLY A 98 -7.10 -13.38 -10.83
C GLY A 98 -7.81 -13.84 -9.56
N HIS A 99 -7.11 -13.84 -8.41
CA HIS A 99 -7.71 -14.26 -7.14
C HIS A 99 -8.57 -13.19 -6.46
N GLY A 100 -8.60 -11.98 -7.00
CA GLY A 100 -9.43 -10.91 -6.49
C GLY A 100 -8.82 -9.53 -6.68
N LEU A 101 -9.34 -8.57 -5.91
CA LEU A 101 -8.88 -7.18 -5.90
C LEU A 101 -7.82 -6.97 -4.83
N ALA A 102 -6.82 -6.14 -5.11
CA ALA A 102 -5.77 -5.76 -4.19
C ALA A 102 -5.70 -4.24 -4.02
N TYR A 103 -5.45 -3.79 -2.80
CA TYR A 103 -5.21 -2.39 -2.44
C TYR A 103 -3.72 -2.23 -2.16
N VAL A 104 -3.03 -1.47 -3.01
CA VAL A 104 -1.56 -1.43 -3.04
C VAL A 104 -1.05 -0.03 -3.39
N PRO A 105 0.20 0.32 -3.04
CA PRO A 105 0.84 1.51 -3.57
C PRO A 105 0.92 1.47 -5.10
N GLU A 106 0.56 2.58 -5.74
CA GLU A 106 0.50 2.69 -7.21
C GLU A 106 1.83 2.39 -7.89
N ASP A 107 2.94 2.81 -7.29
CA ASP A 107 4.29 2.60 -7.82
C ASP A 107 4.65 1.12 -7.97
N LEU A 108 4.14 0.26 -7.08
CA LEU A 108 4.42 -1.19 -7.11
C LEU A 108 3.68 -1.92 -8.24
N VAL A 109 2.64 -1.32 -8.79
CA VAL A 109 1.82 -1.94 -9.85
C VAL A 109 1.85 -1.16 -11.16
N ALA A 110 2.54 -0.04 -11.23
CA ALA A 110 2.58 0.84 -12.40
C ALA A 110 2.96 0.09 -13.69
N ALA A 111 3.98 -0.75 -13.66
CA ALA A 111 4.41 -1.54 -14.81
C ALA A 111 3.35 -2.56 -15.24
N HIS A 112 2.63 -3.16 -14.31
CA HIS A 112 1.55 -4.11 -14.61
C HIS A 112 0.32 -3.42 -15.19
N VAL A 113 -0.01 -2.23 -14.69
CA VAL A 113 -1.11 -1.40 -15.22
C VAL A 113 -0.78 -0.93 -16.64
N GLU A 114 0.43 -0.44 -16.87
CA GLU A 114 0.89 -0.01 -18.19
C GLU A 114 0.88 -1.15 -19.21
N ALA A 115 1.25 -2.36 -18.79
CA ALA A 115 1.21 -3.56 -19.62
C ALA A 115 -0.19 -4.17 -19.80
N GLY A 116 -1.22 -3.63 -19.15
CA GLY A 116 -2.59 -4.16 -19.20
C GLY A 116 -2.84 -5.43 -18.41
N ARG A 117 -1.89 -5.85 -17.54
CA ARG A 117 -2.04 -7.04 -16.69
C ARG A 117 -2.88 -6.78 -15.45
N LEU A 118 -2.95 -5.54 -15.00
CA LEU A 118 -3.81 -5.07 -13.92
C LEU A 118 -4.58 -3.84 -14.39
N LEU A 119 -5.82 -3.72 -13.94
CA LEU A 119 -6.67 -2.56 -14.20
C LEU A 119 -6.86 -1.78 -12.89
N PRO A 120 -6.60 -0.46 -12.87
CA PRO A 120 -6.86 0.37 -11.72
C PRO A 120 -8.36 0.64 -11.59
N LEU A 121 -8.86 0.58 -10.36
CA LEU A 121 -10.26 0.75 -10.00
C LEU A 121 -10.40 1.81 -8.91
N LEU A 122 -11.58 2.41 -8.79
CA LEU A 122 -11.88 3.41 -7.75
C LEU A 122 -10.85 4.55 -7.70
N GLN A 123 -10.35 4.99 -8.85
CA GLN A 123 -9.27 5.97 -8.95
C GLN A 123 -9.64 7.34 -8.36
N ASP A 124 -10.90 7.73 -8.45
CA ASP A 124 -11.45 8.95 -7.87
C ASP A 124 -11.58 8.87 -6.33
N TRP A 125 -11.41 7.70 -5.74
CA TRP A 125 -11.38 7.44 -4.31
C TRP A 125 -9.99 7.16 -3.76
N SER A 126 -8.95 7.16 -4.59
CA SER A 126 -7.58 6.80 -4.19
C SER A 126 -6.96 7.88 -3.31
N PRO A 127 -6.58 7.57 -2.06
CA PRO A 127 -5.92 8.53 -1.18
C PRO A 127 -4.44 8.69 -1.53
N THR A 128 -3.89 9.85 -1.20
CA THR A 128 -2.46 10.11 -1.22
C THR A 128 -1.93 10.03 0.21
N PHE A 129 -0.83 9.32 0.39
CA PHE A 129 -0.13 9.19 1.67
C PHE A 129 1.25 9.81 1.59
N PRO A 130 1.81 10.32 2.71
CA PRO A 130 3.22 10.58 2.80
C PRO A 130 4.00 9.33 2.38
N GLY A 131 5.02 9.52 1.53
CA GLY A 131 5.75 8.42 0.92
C GLY A 131 6.54 7.57 1.93
N TYR A 132 7.54 6.86 1.42
CA TYR A 132 8.41 6.05 2.28
C TYR A 132 9.29 6.93 3.15
N HIS A 133 9.47 6.50 4.40
CA HIS A 133 10.35 7.12 5.38
C HIS A 133 11.33 6.09 5.92
N LEU A 134 12.55 6.54 6.12
CA LEU A 134 13.58 5.77 6.81
C LEU A 134 13.49 6.09 8.29
N TYR A 135 13.34 5.06 9.13
CA TYR A 135 13.23 5.17 10.57
C TYR A 135 14.50 4.65 11.24
N TYR A 136 15.06 5.40 12.15
CA TYR A 136 16.18 4.97 12.98
C TYR A 136 16.09 5.54 14.39
N SER A 137 16.76 4.90 15.35
CA SER A 137 16.69 5.30 16.75
C SER A 137 17.38 6.65 16.98
N SER A 138 16.70 7.57 17.67
CA SER A 138 17.27 8.86 18.09
C SER A 138 18.37 8.70 19.13
N ARG A 139 18.43 7.56 19.84
CA ARG A 139 19.42 7.26 20.88
C ARG A 139 20.75 6.78 20.32
N ARG A 140 20.80 6.45 19.04
CA ARG A 140 21.98 5.92 18.37
C ARG A 140 22.67 7.00 17.57
N GLN A 141 23.94 7.24 17.85
CA GLN A 141 24.74 8.15 17.04
C GLN A 141 24.99 7.48 15.69
N PRO A 142 24.59 8.12 14.56
CA PRO A 142 24.80 7.55 13.24
C PRO A 142 26.29 7.35 12.94
N SER A 143 26.64 6.20 12.36
CA SER A 143 27.96 6.00 11.80
C SER A 143 28.15 6.89 10.55
N LEU A 144 29.40 7.15 10.18
CA LEU A 144 29.70 7.91 8.95
C LEU A 144 29.08 7.23 7.72
N ALA A 145 29.17 5.90 7.64
CA ALA A 145 28.55 5.12 6.55
C ALA A 145 27.03 5.28 6.52
N PHE A 146 26.38 5.26 7.67
CA PHE A 146 24.93 5.47 7.76
C PHE A 146 24.51 6.86 7.32
N THR A 147 25.29 7.89 7.69
CA THR A 147 25.03 9.28 7.27
C THR A 147 25.10 9.43 5.76
N VAL A 148 26.08 8.80 5.10
CA VAL A 148 26.21 8.83 3.64
C VAL A 148 25.00 8.18 2.97
N VAL A 149 24.54 7.03 3.46
CA VAL A 149 23.33 6.34 2.95
C VAL A 149 22.09 7.22 3.15
N LEU A 150 21.95 7.80 4.33
CA LEU A 150 20.82 8.69 4.66
C LEU A 150 20.75 9.89 3.71
N ASP A 151 21.89 10.55 3.48
CA ASP A 151 21.94 11.71 2.56
C ASP A 151 21.66 11.32 1.11
N ALA A 152 22.07 10.14 0.70
CA ALA A 152 21.81 9.62 -0.65
C ALA A 152 20.33 9.27 -0.88
N LEU A 153 19.61 8.87 0.17
CA LEU A 153 18.19 8.48 0.10
C LEU A 153 17.22 9.66 0.30
N ARG A 154 17.69 10.74 0.87
CA ARG A 154 16.83 11.90 1.20
C ARG A 154 16.30 12.56 -0.07
N VAL A 155 14.99 12.76 -0.13
CA VAL A 155 14.28 13.47 -1.22
C VAL A 155 14.10 14.94 -0.85
#